data_47d6556e162fff33e7b87866b70057d4
#
_entry.id   47d6556e162fff33e7b87866b70057d4
#
_cell.length_a   1.000
_cell.length_b   1.000
_cell.length_c   1.000
_cell.angle_alpha   90.00
_cell.angle_beta   90.00
_cell.angle_gamma   90.00
#
_symmetry.space_group_name_H-M   'P 1'
#
loop_
_entity.id
_entity.type
_entity.pdbx_description
1 polymer ?
#
loop_
_entity_poly.entity_id
_entity_poly.type
_entity_poly.pdbx_seq_one_letter_code
_entity_poly.pdbx_strand_id
1 'polypeptide(L)'
;MEFNELKGFLGDRFTTSKAIRIEHSHDESWHVPQNIPDAITYPENTNEVSKIISFAYKKNIPVIPFGTGTALEGHTHALKGGITINSSNMNQVIELNNADMDCRVQAGITRKELNNYIKDTGLFFPVDPGADASLGGMCATRASGTNTVRYGTISCLLYTSPSPRDR
;
A
#
# COMPACT_ATOMS: atom_id res chain seq x y z
N MET A 1 -23.14 -9.45 -2.18
CA MET A 1 -22.20 -10.17 -1.27
C MET A 1 -22.44 -9.70 0.16
N GLU A 2 -22.46 -10.60 1.11
CA GLU A 2 -22.60 -10.22 2.53
C GLU A 2 -21.20 -10.01 3.13
N PHE A 3 -20.91 -8.77 3.51
CA PHE A 3 -19.66 -8.36 4.14
C PHE A 3 -19.80 -8.12 5.66
N ASN A 4 -20.81 -8.72 6.29
CA ASN A 4 -21.13 -8.48 7.71
C ASN A 4 -19.95 -8.75 8.65
N GLU A 5 -19.15 -9.78 8.36
CA GLU A 5 -17.95 -10.12 9.13
C GLU A 5 -16.91 -9.00 9.06
N LEU A 6 -16.63 -8.48 7.86
CA LEU A 6 -15.67 -7.36 7.68
C LEU A 6 -16.18 -6.09 8.33
N LYS A 7 -17.46 -5.77 8.16
CA LYS A 7 -18.08 -4.61 8.79
C LYS A 7 -18.06 -4.73 10.33
N GLY A 8 -18.20 -5.93 10.85
CA GLY A 8 -18.21 -6.18 12.31
C GLY A 8 -16.89 -5.83 12.99
N PHE A 9 -15.73 -6.11 12.39
CA PHE A 9 -14.45 -5.83 13.03
C PHE A 9 -13.76 -4.53 12.54
N LEU A 10 -14.11 -4.04 11.35
CA LEU A 10 -13.56 -2.78 10.81
C LEU A 10 -14.40 -1.54 11.16
N GLY A 11 -15.71 -1.71 11.41
CA GLY A 11 -16.61 -0.61 11.70
C GLY A 11 -16.63 0.42 10.55
N ASP A 12 -16.35 1.69 10.88
CA ASP A 12 -16.34 2.80 9.93
C ASP A 12 -15.19 2.73 8.90
N ARG A 13 -14.21 1.86 9.15
CA ARG A 13 -13.09 1.57 8.23
C ARG A 13 -13.44 0.55 7.14
N PHE A 14 -14.72 0.24 7.00
CA PHE A 14 -15.29 -0.58 5.92
C PHE A 14 -16.39 0.21 5.21
N THR A 15 -16.37 0.24 3.87
CA THR A 15 -17.41 0.93 3.11
C THR A 15 -17.76 0.23 1.80
N THR A 16 -19.02 0.33 1.42
CA THR A 16 -19.55 -0.05 0.10
C THR A 16 -20.10 1.17 -0.65
N SER A 17 -19.80 2.39 -0.18
CA SER A 17 -20.24 3.63 -0.83
C SER A 17 -19.79 3.67 -2.28
N LYS A 18 -20.72 3.90 -3.20
CA LYS A 18 -20.44 3.94 -4.63
C LYS A 18 -19.41 5.01 -5.00
N ALA A 19 -19.48 6.19 -4.36
CA ALA A 19 -18.53 7.26 -4.62
C ALA A 19 -17.09 6.86 -4.27
N ILE A 20 -16.89 6.28 -3.07
CA ILE A 20 -15.57 5.82 -2.60
C ILE A 20 -15.06 4.65 -3.46
N ARG A 21 -15.92 3.74 -3.87
CA ARG A 21 -15.56 2.62 -4.76
C ARG A 21 -15.12 3.10 -6.14
N ILE A 22 -15.75 4.14 -6.69
CA ILE A 22 -15.34 4.77 -7.94
C ILE A 22 -13.96 5.42 -7.77
N GLU A 23 -13.73 6.18 -6.71
CA GLU A 23 -12.45 6.79 -6.40
C GLU A 23 -11.31 5.76 -6.37
N HIS A 24 -11.54 4.61 -5.75
CA HIS A 24 -10.56 3.52 -5.64
C HIS A 24 -10.49 2.59 -6.86
N SER A 25 -11.21 2.88 -7.93
CA SER A 25 -11.12 2.13 -9.18
C SER A 25 -10.13 2.72 -10.18
N HIS A 26 -9.63 3.93 -9.92
CA HIS A 26 -8.73 4.66 -10.81
C HIS A 26 -7.32 4.73 -10.24
N ASP A 27 -6.36 4.82 -11.12
CA ASP A 27 -4.97 5.21 -10.85
C ASP A 27 -4.52 6.25 -11.89
N GLU A 28 -3.24 6.56 -11.97
CA GLU A 28 -2.70 7.53 -12.93
C GLU A 28 -2.44 6.92 -14.32
N SER A 29 -2.86 5.66 -14.56
CA SER A 29 -2.75 5.07 -15.88
C SER A 29 -3.81 5.65 -16.83
N TRP A 30 -3.55 5.55 -18.12
CA TRP A 30 -4.52 5.93 -19.16
C TRP A 30 -5.64 4.89 -19.35
N HIS A 31 -5.55 3.75 -18.70
CA HIS A 31 -6.54 2.70 -18.77
C HIS A 31 -7.86 3.12 -18.10
N VAL A 32 -8.97 2.91 -18.78
CA VAL A 32 -10.29 3.15 -18.21
C VAL A 32 -10.73 1.90 -17.43
N PRO A 33 -11.02 1.99 -16.14
CA PRO A 33 -11.48 0.85 -15.35
C PRO A 33 -12.83 0.35 -15.88
N GLN A 34 -12.92 -0.96 -16.13
CA GLN A 34 -14.15 -1.60 -16.60
C GLN A 34 -15.14 -1.90 -15.45
N ASN A 35 -14.62 -2.08 -14.27
CA ASN A 35 -15.40 -2.38 -13.07
C ASN A 35 -14.89 -1.56 -11.88
N ILE A 36 -15.71 -1.49 -10.85
CA ILE A 36 -15.33 -0.91 -9.55
C ILE A 36 -15.26 -2.01 -8.49
N PRO A 37 -14.43 -1.86 -7.45
CA PRO A 37 -14.39 -2.83 -6.35
C PRO A 37 -15.76 -2.95 -5.65
N ASP A 38 -16.06 -4.09 -5.04
CA ASP A 38 -17.32 -4.32 -4.32
C ASP A 38 -17.31 -3.65 -2.94
N ALA A 39 -16.15 -3.56 -2.32
CA ALA A 39 -15.96 -2.92 -1.02
C ALA A 39 -14.54 -2.35 -0.88
N ILE A 40 -14.40 -1.35 -0.01
CA ILE A 40 -13.13 -0.76 0.39
C ILE A 40 -12.92 -0.99 1.88
N THR A 41 -11.70 -1.35 2.25
CA THR A 41 -11.29 -1.57 3.64
C THR A 41 -10.05 -0.75 3.95
N TYR A 42 -9.97 -0.20 5.17
CA TYR A 42 -8.86 0.59 5.68
C TYR A 42 -8.27 -0.05 6.94
N PRO A 43 -7.47 -1.11 6.80
CA PRO A 43 -6.82 -1.72 7.96
C PRO A 43 -5.77 -0.80 8.59
N GLU A 44 -5.55 -0.95 9.90
CA GLU A 44 -4.54 -0.22 10.66
C GLU A 44 -3.31 -1.06 10.97
N ASN A 45 -3.41 -2.38 10.79
CA ASN A 45 -2.32 -3.30 11.11
C ASN A 45 -2.37 -4.59 10.30
N THR A 46 -1.25 -5.33 10.33
CA THR A 46 -1.06 -6.58 9.60
C THR A 46 -2.08 -7.66 9.99
N ASN A 47 -2.53 -7.70 11.25
CA ASN A 47 -3.50 -8.69 11.69
C ASN A 47 -4.86 -8.48 11.03
N GLU A 48 -5.28 -7.22 10.86
CA GLU A 48 -6.51 -6.89 10.15
C GLU A 48 -6.40 -7.25 8.67
N VAL A 49 -5.28 -6.93 8.02
CA VAL A 49 -5.01 -7.36 6.63
C VAL A 49 -5.12 -8.88 6.50
N SER A 50 -4.52 -9.64 7.41
CA SER A 50 -4.59 -11.09 7.42
C SER A 50 -6.03 -11.61 7.54
N LYS A 51 -6.86 -10.99 8.39
CA LYS A 51 -8.28 -11.34 8.51
C LYS A 51 -9.07 -11.03 7.24
N ILE A 52 -8.83 -9.87 6.61
CA ILE A 52 -9.48 -9.50 5.34
C ILE A 52 -9.11 -10.50 4.24
N ILE A 53 -7.82 -10.82 4.11
CA ILE A 53 -7.36 -11.80 3.11
C ILE A 53 -7.95 -13.18 3.37
N SER A 54 -7.99 -13.62 4.63
CA SER A 54 -8.57 -14.92 5.02
C SER A 54 -10.07 -14.99 4.70
N PHE A 55 -10.81 -13.91 4.93
CA PHE A 55 -12.20 -13.79 4.54
C PHE A 55 -12.38 -13.87 3.03
N ALA A 56 -11.60 -13.08 2.28
CA ALA A 56 -11.65 -13.03 0.82
C ALA A 56 -11.31 -14.41 0.20
N TYR A 57 -10.28 -15.08 0.74
CA TYR A 57 -9.90 -16.43 0.32
C TYR A 57 -11.01 -17.44 0.51
N LYS A 58 -11.63 -17.50 1.71
CA LYS A 58 -12.76 -18.40 2.01
C LYS A 58 -13.98 -18.19 1.10
N LYS A 59 -14.18 -16.95 0.65
CA LYS A 59 -15.32 -16.56 -0.20
C LYS A 59 -14.98 -16.51 -1.68
N ASN A 60 -13.73 -16.80 -2.04
CA ASN A 60 -13.23 -16.73 -3.41
C ASN A 60 -13.42 -15.33 -4.03
N ILE A 61 -13.16 -14.27 -3.24
CA ILE A 61 -13.31 -12.87 -3.62
C ILE A 61 -11.93 -12.31 -4.00
N PRO A 62 -11.78 -11.64 -5.15
CA PRO A 62 -10.55 -10.95 -5.52
C PRO A 62 -10.16 -9.88 -4.50
N VAL A 63 -8.84 -9.70 -4.28
CA VAL A 63 -8.29 -8.66 -3.42
C VAL A 63 -7.41 -7.74 -4.24
N ILE A 64 -7.61 -6.43 -4.08
CA ILE A 64 -6.86 -5.38 -4.78
C ILE A 64 -6.12 -4.55 -3.72
N PRO A 65 -4.78 -4.56 -3.69
CA PRO A 65 -4.02 -3.65 -2.85
C PRO A 65 -4.10 -2.22 -3.39
N PHE A 66 -4.22 -1.24 -2.50
CA PHE A 66 -4.27 0.17 -2.84
C PHE A 66 -3.40 0.98 -1.87
N GLY A 67 -2.47 1.74 -2.39
CA GLY A 67 -1.66 2.70 -1.63
C GLY A 67 -2.20 4.12 -1.81
N THR A 68 -1.50 4.92 -2.61
CA THR A 68 -1.87 6.31 -2.93
C THR A 68 -2.54 6.46 -4.31
N GLY A 69 -2.75 5.36 -5.03
CA GLY A 69 -3.38 5.40 -6.35
C GLY A 69 -2.50 5.93 -7.50
N THR A 70 -1.19 6.06 -7.27
CA THR A 70 -0.22 6.61 -8.24
C THR A 70 0.36 5.58 -9.21
N ALA A 71 -0.25 4.41 -9.34
CA ALA A 71 0.17 3.39 -10.29
C ALA A 71 -0.08 3.85 -11.74
N LEU A 72 0.81 3.45 -12.66
CA LEU A 72 0.75 3.82 -14.08
C LEU A 72 0.34 2.65 -14.99
N GLU A 73 0.18 1.46 -14.43
CA GLU A 73 -0.03 0.20 -15.17
C GLU A 73 -1.39 -0.46 -14.85
N GLY A 74 -2.32 0.26 -14.23
CA GLY A 74 -3.64 -0.26 -13.90
C GLY A 74 -3.66 -1.27 -12.72
N HIS A 75 -2.67 -1.24 -11.84
CA HIS A 75 -2.53 -2.20 -10.73
C HIS A 75 -3.68 -2.14 -9.72
N THR A 76 -4.37 -0.99 -9.63
CA THR A 76 -5.48 -0.77 -8.69
C THR A 76 -6.84 -1.11 -9.28
N HIS A 77 -6.89 -1.54 -10.55
CA HIS A 77 -8.15 -1.80 -11.22
C HIS A 77 -8.80 -3.09 -10.75
N ALA A 78 -10.06 -3.00 -10.36
CA ALA A 78 -10.89 -4.11 -9.92
C ALA A 78 -11.53 -4.84 -11.11
N LEU A 79 -10.75 -5.57 -11.92
CA LEU A 79 -11.21 -6.19 -13.17
C LEU A 79 -12.42 -7.12 -12.98
N LYS A 80 -12.56 -7.73 -11.83
CA LYS A 80 -13.65 -8.67 -11.48
C LYS A 80 -14.38 -8.28 -10.20
N GLY A 81 -14.45 -6.96 -9.89
CA GLY A 81 -14.91 -6.51 -8.56
C GLY A 81 -13.91 -6.89 -7.47
N GLY A 82 -14.39 -7.20 -6.27
CA GLY A 82 -13.56 -7.64 -5.17
C GLY A 82 -13.40 -6.62 -4.05
N ILE A 83 -12.48 -6.88 -3.12
CA ILE A 83 -12.21 -6.03 -1.96
C ILE A 83 -10.93 -5.26 -2.19
N THR A 84 -11.00 -3.93 -2.17
CA THR A 84 -9.81 -3.09 -2.13
C THR A 84 -9.34 -2.93 -0.68
N ILE A 85 -8.06 -3.20 -0.46
CA ILE A 85 -7.37 -2.97 0.82
C ILE A 85 -6.56 -1.68 0.66
N ASN A 86 -7.07 -0.58 1.19
CA ASN A 86 -6.37 0.69 1.22
C ASN A 86 -5.49 0.76 2.46
N SER A 87 -4.18 0.87 2.26
CA SER A 87 -3.17 0.87 3.32
C SER A 87 -2.92 2.23 3.97
N SER A 88 -3.65 3.28 3.62
CA SER A 88 -3.40 4.65 4.10
C SER A 88 -3.39 4.80 5.63
N ASN A 89 -4.19 3.99 6.35
CA ASN A 89 -4.18 3.99 7.82
C ASN A 89 -2.99 3.22 8.43
N MET A 90 -2.20 2.52 7.61
CA MET A 90 -0.98 1.83 8.03
C MET A 90 0.23 2.72 7.76
N ASN A 91 0.33 3.86 8.40
CA ASN A 91 1.32 4.91 8.10
C ASN A 91 2.29 5.23 9.25
N GLN A 92 2.47 4.31 10.19
CA GLN A 92 3.34 4.53 11.34
C GLN A 92 4.80 4.15 11.05
N VAL A 93 5.73 4.93 11.64
CA VAL A 93 7.12 4.52 11.84
C VAL A 93 7.16 3.70 13.13
N ILE A 94 7.44 2.40 13.02
CA ILE A 94 7.43 1.45 14.14
C ILE A 94 8.74 1.54 14.92
N GLU A 95 9.85 1.69 14.21
CA GLU A 95 11.19 1.72 14.76
C GLU A 95 12.12 2.56 13.89
N LEU A 96 13.01 3.31 14.50
CA LEU A 96 14.02 4.10 13.81
C LEU A 96 15.37 3.92 14.51
N ASN A 97 16.35 3.38 13.79
CA ASN A 97 17.72 3.12 14.25
C ASN A 97 18.69 4.07 13.54
N ASN A 98 18.94 5.23 14.13
CA ASN A 98 19.79 6.26 13.52
C ASN A 98 21.23 5.79 13.32
N ALA A 99 21.77 4.97 14.21
CA ALA A 99 23.14 4.47 14.15
C ALA A 99 23.32 3.48 12.99
N ASP A 100 22.32 2.65 12.73
CA ASP A 100 22.31 1.65 11.65
C ASP A 100 21.74 2.21 10.35
N MET A 101 21.19 3.43 10.39
CA MET A 101 20.52 4.10 9.27
C MET A 101 19.38 3.27 8.68
N ASP A 102 18.65 2.57 9.51
CA ASP A 102 17.47 1.80 9.11
C ASP A 102 16.21 2.18 9.89
N CYS A 103 15.06 1.78 9.36
CA CYS A 103 13.78 1.95 10.03
C CYS A 103 12.81 0.82 9.65
N ARG A 104 11.88 0.56 10.58
CA ARG A 104 10.73 -0.31 10.32
C ARG A 104 9.48 0.56 10.25
N VAL A 105 8.74 0.46 9.14
CA VAL A 105 7.57 1.27 8.88
C VAL A 105 6.39 0.42 8.43
N GLN A 106 5.18 0.96 8.56
CA GLN A 106 4.01 0.36 7.95
C GLN A 106 3.94 0.70 6.45
N ALA A 107 3.28 -0.17 5.67
CA ALA A 107 3.29 -0.13 4.21
C ALA A 107 2.62 1.11 3.59
N GLY A 108 1.68 1.73 4.30
CA GLY A 108 0.92 2.88 3.82
C GLY A 108 1.61 4.24 4.01
N ILE A 109 2.70 4.30 4.80
CA ILE A 109 3.42 5.55 4.98
C ILE A 109 3.97 6.05 3.63
N THR A 110 3.82 7.34 3.35
CA THR A 110 4.37 7.92 2.14
C THR A 110 5.83 8.32 2.30
N ARG A 111 6.52 8.52 1.17
CA ARG A 111 7.89 9.03 1.17
C ARG A 111 8.00 10.35 1.91
N LYS A 112 7.06 11.27 1.68
CA LYS A 112 7.08 12.59 2.32
C LYS A 112 6.84 12.50 3.82
N GLU A 113 5.89 11.67 4.27
CA GLU A 113 5.64 11.45 5.69
C GLU A 113 6.88 10.88 6.39
N LEU A 114 7.51 9.84 5.80
CA LEU A 114 8.74 9.29 6.36
C LEU A 114 9.85 10.35 6.42
N ASN A 115 10.11 11.08 5.35
CA ASN A 115 11.16 12.12 5.33
C ASN A 115 10.86 13.25 6.33
N ASN A 116 9.60 13.63 6.52
CA ASN A 116 9.22 14.59 7.55
C ASN A 116 9.47 14.05 8.96
N TYR A 117 9.23 12.77 9.18
CA TYR A 117 9.47 12.13 10.48
C TYR A 117 10.97 12.07 10.84
N ILE A 118 11.84 11.73 9.86
CA ILE A 118 13.28 11.54 10.11
C ILE A 118 14.14 12.79 9.89
N LYS A 119 13.58 13.92 9.45
CA LYS A 119 14.31 15.14 9.03
C LYS A 119 15.33 15.64 10.05
N ASP A 120 15.01 15.55 11.35
CA ASP A 120 15.86 16.06 12.43
C ASP A 120 17.03 15.13 12.77
N THR A 121 17.09 13.94 12.17
CA THR A 121 18.18 12.97 12.34
C THR A 121 19.34 13.20 11.39
N GLY A 122 19.16 14.06 10.37
CA GLY A 122 20.12 14.21 9.27
C GLY A 122 20.02 13.09 8.20
N LEU A 123 19.12 12.14 8.37
CA LEU A 123 18.85 11.07 7.41
C LEU A 123 17.68 11.43 6.49
N PHE A 124 17.62 10.77 5.34
CA PHE A 124 16.49 10.86 4.42
C PHE A 124 16.31 9.57 3.63
N PHE A 125 15.08 9.30 3.22
CA PHE A 125 14.76 8.19 2.32
C PHE A 125 14.94 8.64 0.86
N PRO A 126 15.87 8.03 0.09
CA PRO A 126 16.35 8.60 -1.16
C PRO A 126 15.52 8.28 -2.40
N VAL A 127 14.65 7.26 -2.38
CA VAL A 127 13.90 6.87 -3.59
C VAL A 127 12.78 7.86 -3.83
N ASP A 128 12.84 8.58 -4.96
CA ASP A 128 11.87 9.60 -5.35
C ASP A 128 11.32 9.31 -6.75
N PRO A 129 10.16 8.63 -6.84
CA PRO A 129 9.55 8.32 -8.14
C PRO A 129 8.82 9.51 -8.78
N GLY A 130 8.85 10.69 -8.15
CA GLY A 130 8.12 11.88 -8.57
C GLY A 130 6.74 12.01 -7.90
N ALA A 131 5.98 10.95 -7.81
CA ALA A 131 4.74 10.92 -7.04
C ALA A 131 5.00 10.72 -5.54
N ASP A 132 4.08 11.19 -4.69
CA ASP A 132 4.12 10.88 -3.25
C ASP A 132 3.49 9.51 -2.99
N ALA A 133 4.22 8.47 -3.38
CA ALA A 133 3.78 7.10 -3.28
C ALA A 133 3.97 6.53 -1.87
N SER A 134 3.14 5.56 -1.49
CA SER A 134 3.33 4.78 -0.27
C SER A 134 4.53 3.83 -0.40
N LEU A 135 5.27 3.60 0.68
CA LEU A 135 6.44 2.72 0.64
C LEU A 135 6.07 1.29 0.24
N GLY A 136 4.94 0.77 0.70
CA GLY A 136 4.46 -0.53 0.27
C GLY A 136 4.19 -0.61 -1.23
N GLY A 137 3.58 0.44 -1.80
CA GLY A 137 3.38 0.56 -3.25
C GLY A 137 4.70 0.63 -4.01
N MET A 138 5.65 1.44 -3.51
CA MET A 138 7.00 1.53 -4.10
C MET A 138 7.73 0.19 -4.08
N CYS A 139 7.62 -0.57 -2.99
CA CYS A 139 8.20 -1.92 -2.89
C CYS A 139 7.58 -2.88 -3.90
N ALA A 140 6.25 -2.87 -4.02
CA ALA A 140 5.51 -3.76 -4.93
C ALA A 140 5.86 -3.51 -6.41
N THR A 141 6.11 -2.25 -6.78
CA THR A 141 6.42 -1.85 -8.16
C THR A 141 7.92 -1.73 -8.45
N ARG A 142 8.79 -2.04 -7.48
CA ARG A 142 10.25 -1.85 -7.57
C ARG A 142 10.63 -0.43 -7.96
N ALA A 143 10.03 0.54 -7.30
CA ALA A 143 10.20 1.95 -7.62
C ALA A 143 11.66 2.38 -7.72
N SER A 144 11.92 3.25 -8.67
CA SER A 144 13.16 3.99 -8.86
C SER A 144 12.86 5.49 -8.82
N GLY A 145 13.87 6.32 -8.93
CA GLY A 145 13.69 7.76 -8.94
C GLY A 145 14.95 8.52 -9.30
N THR A 146 14.91 9.83 -9.20
CA THR A 146 15.99 10.73 -9.63
C THR A 146 17.33 10.45 -8.94
N ASN A 147 17.29 9.95 -7.70
CA ASN A 147 18.48 9.66 -6.90
C ASN A 147 19.01 8.21 -7.06
N THR A 148 18.38 7.41 -7.90
CA THR A 148 18.68 5.97 -8.05
C THR A 148 20.11 5.68 -8.47
N VAL A 149 20.71 6.52 -9.30
CA VAL A 149 22.11 6.36 -9.74
C VAL A 149 23.08 6.36 -8.55
N ARG A 150 22.78 7.14 -7.51
CA ARG A 150 23.62 7.25 -6.32
C ARG A 150 23.26 6.26 -5.22
N TYR A 151 21.95 6.08 -4.96
CA TYR A 151 21.46 5.36 -3.77
C TYR A 151 20.81 4.01 -4.10
N GLY A 152 20.63 3.67 -5.37
CA GLY A 152 19.95 2.47 -5.79
C GLY A 152 18.43 2.62 -5.87
N THR A 153 17.77 1.55 -6.30
CA THR A 153 16.31 1.42 -6.32
C THR A 153 15.79 1.01 -4.94
N ILE A 154 14.46 1.01 -4.79
CA ILE A 154 13.82 0.52 -3.56
C ILE A 154 14.27 -0.89 -3.17
N SER A 155 14.53 -1.77 -4.14
CA SER A 155 15.01 -3.14 -3.88
C SER A 155 16.35 -3.19 -3.17
N CYS A 156 17.22 -2.18 -3.38
CA CYS A 156 18.53 -2.09 -2.73
C CYS A 156 18.42 -1.65 -1.26
N LEU A 157 17.29 -1.06 -0.88
CA LEU A 157 17.06 -0.48 0.44
C LEU A 157 16.17 -1.37 1.34
N LEU A 158 15.66 -2.48 0.81
CA LEU A 158 14.84 -3.41 1.58
C LEU A 158 15.72 -4.50 2.23
N TYR A 159 15.77 -4.49 3.55
CA TYR A 159 16.57 -5.48 4.31
C TYR A 159 15.86 -6.79 4.59
N THR A 160 14.54 -6.78 4.66
CA THR A 160 13.76 -7.92 5.15
C THR A 160 12.53 -8.18 4.29
N SER A 161 12.74 -8.44 3.03
CA SER A 161 11.73 -9.11 2.22
C SER A 161 12.31 -10.45 1.79
N PRO A 162 12.13 -11.54 2.57
CA PRO A 162 12.60 -12.84 2.13
C PRO A 162 11.89 -13.18 0.82
N SER A 163 12.66 -13.11 -0.26
CA SER A 163 12.18 -13.58 -1.56
C SER A 163 11.97 -15.08 -1.47
N PRO A 164 10.86 -15.63 -2.00
CA PRO A 164 10.70 -17.08 -2.13
C PRO A 164 11.83 -17.75 -2.94
N ARG A 165 12.64 -16.95 -3.64
CA ARG A 165 13.80 -17.42 -4.42
C ARG A 165 15.08 -17.54 -3.59
N ASP A 166 15.08 -16.99 -2.39
CA ASP A 166 16.24 -17.00 -1.49
C ASP A 166 16.23 -18.19 -0.52
N ARG A 167 15.36 -19.20 -0.79
CA ARG A 167 15.22 -20.45 -0.04
C ARG A 167 15.75 -21.63 -0.83
#